data_540fb5f7eec14782aecc3cbb5d8971ed
#
_entry.id   540fb5f7eec14782aecc3cbb5d8971ed
#
_cell.length_a   1.000
_cell.length_b   1.000
_cell.length_c   1.000
_cell.angle_alpha   90.00
_cell.angle_beta   90.00
_cell.angle_gamma   90.00
#
_symmetry.space_group_name_H-M   'P 1'
#
loop_
_entity.id
_entity.type
_entity.pdbx_description
1 polymer ?
#
loop_
_entity_poly.entity_id
_entity_poly.type
_entity_poly.pdbx_seq_one_letter_code
_entity_poly.pdbx_strand_id
1 'polypeptide(L)'
;MNYTFDHDLFLWLNFDGGAFMDKFMVAVSTPVVWSWLYVLLIAFIWYRKGWRAALLFVALVAVAVGLTDILAGIFKHSGPLKHLWEAFPARLRPMHTPELEGLVHVVKGAGRYGTVSAHAGTMSAIALMSWAVHRWVLLPMFLVVALISYSRIYLACHFPMDIALGAALGLVVGVLMLLLYRFVERRYSLSKIDNK
;
A
#
# COMPACT_ATOMS: atom_id res chain seq x y z
N MET A 1 24.75 -1.21 -6.71
CA MET A 1 24.18 -1.95 -5.56
C MET A 1 24.18 -3.43 -5.94
N ASN A 2 24.83 -4.28 -5.16
CA ASN A 2 24.72 -5.73 -5.34
C ASN A 2 23.31 -6.14 -4.86
N TYR A 3 22.42 -6.41 -5.78
CA TYR A 3 21.03 -6.82 -5.52
C TYR A 3 20.90 -8.30 -5.10
N THR A 4 21.99 -9.02 -4.88
CA THR A 4 22.03 -10.47 -4.63
C THR A 4 21.09 -10.89 -3.50
N PHE A 5 21.17 -10.26 -2.33
CA PHE A 5 20.31 -10.62 -1.19
C PHE A 5 18.82 -10.43 -1.50
N ASP A 6 18.44 -9.34 -2.17
CA ASP A 6 17.04 -9.04 -2.49
C ASP A 6 16.48 -9.98 -3.58
N HIS A 7 17.37 -10.40 -4.53
CA HIS A 7 17.03 -11.41 -5.54
C HIS A 7 16.87 -12.79 -4.91
N ASP A 8 17.78 -13.20 -4.04
CA ASP A 8 17.74 -14.50 -3.37
C ASP A 8 16.50 -14.61 -2.46
N LEU A 9 16.22 -13.57 -1.68
CA LEU A 9 15.03 -13.50 -0.85
C LEU A 9 13.74 -13.52 -1.70
N PHE A 10 13.75 -12.82 -2.84
CA PHE A 10 12.62 -12.84 -3.78
C PHE A 10 12.38 -14.25 -4.31
N LEU A 11 13.40 -14.95 -4.82
CA LEU A 11 13.28 -16.31 -5.35
C LEU A 11 12.78 -17.30 -4.29
N TRP A 12 13.22 -17.15 -3.05
CA TRP A 12 12.73 -17.98 -1.95
C TRP A 12 11.25 -17.75 -1.65
N LEU A 13 10.75 -16.52 -1.81
CA LEU A 13 9.36 -16.14 -1.55
C LEU A 13 8.43 -16.33 -2.75
N ASN A 14 8.98 -16.35 -3.99
CA ASN A 14 8.25 -16.49 -5.24
C ASN A 14 8.30 -17.94 -5.74
N PHE A 15 7.60 -18.83 -5.07
CA PHE A 15 7.50 -20.25 -5.45
C PHE A 15 6.16 -20.52 -6.16
N ASP A 16 6.10 -21.59 -6.94
CA ASP A 16 4.86 -22.08 -7.51
C ASP A 16 4.02 -22.80 -6.43
N GLY A 17 2.98 -22.17 -5.97
CA GLY A 17 2.04 -22.69 -4.99
C GLY A 17 0.84 -23.42 -5.61
N GLY A 18 0.82 -23.53 -6.95
CA GLY A 18 -0.26 -24.14 -7.71
C GLY A 18 -1.48 -23.25 -7.91
N ALA A 19 -2.40 -23.71 -8.74
CA ALA A 19 -3.53 -22.93 -9.25
C ALA A 19 -4.46 -22.32 -8.16
N PHE A 20 -4.59 -22.96 -7.00
CA PHE A 20 -5.37 -22.40 -5.89
C PHE A 20 -4.67 -21.18 -5.29
N MET A 21 -3.38 -21.31 -4.98
CA MET A 21 -2.58 -20.23 -4.41
C MET A 21 -2.49 -19.05 -5.37
N ASP A 22 -2.34 -19.30 -6.67
CA ASP A 22 -2.34 -18.28 -7.72
C ASP A 22 -3.60 -17.43 -7.71
N LYS A 23 -4.77 -18.09 -7.75
CA LYS A 23 -6.07 -17.40 -7.70
C LYS A 23 -6.25 -16.64 -6.40
N PHE A 24 -5.84 -17.22 -5.27
CA PHE A 24 -5.90 -16.58 -3.97
C PHE A 24 -5.03 -15.31 -3.92
N MET A 25 -3.78 -15.38 -4.37
CA MET A 25 -2.87 -14.23 -4.37
C MET A 25 -3.28 -13.13 -5.37
N VAL A 26 -3.85 -13.50 -6.51
CA VAL A 26 -4.47 -12.54 -7.43
C VAL A 26 -5.65 -11.82 -6.76
N ALA A 27 -6.52 -12.55 -6.07
CA ALA A 27 -7.65 -11.95 -5.34
C ALA A 27 -7.16 -11.02 -4.22
N VAL A 28 -6.20 -11.46 -3.38
CA VAL A 28 -5.59 -10.65 -2.32
C VAL A 28 -4.97 -9.36 -2.88
N SER A 29 -4.33 -9.43 -4.05
CA SER A 29 -3.71 -8.27 -4.71
C SER A 29 -4.73 -7.31 -5.34
N THR A 30 -6.01 -7.69 -5.41
CA THR A 30 -7.05 -6.90 -6.09
C THR A 30 -7.76 -5.96 -5.12
N PRO A 31 -7.70 -4.61 -5.31
CA PRO A 31 -8.23 -3.64 -4.34
C PRO A 31 -9.71 -3.81 -4.01
N VAL A 32 -10.54 -4.21 -5.00
CA VAL A 32 -11.99 -4.39 -4.81
C VAL A 32 -12.30 -5.47 -3.77
N VAL A 33 -11.45 -6.49 -3.64
CA VAL A 33 -11.65 -7.54 -2.62
C VAL A 33 -11.64 -6.97 -1.20
N TRP A 34 -10.97 -5.85 -0.98
CA TRP A 34 -10.85 -5.18 0.32
C TRP A 34 -11.88 -4.07 0.55
N SER A 35 -12.79 -3.84 -0.40
CA SER A 35 -13.79 -2.76 -0.29
C SER A 35 -14.67 -2.87 0.96
N TRP A 36 -15.03 -4.08 1.38
CA TRP A 36 -15.78 -4.33 2.61
C TRP A 36 -15.05 -3.83 3.86
N LEU A 37 -13.72 -3.94 3.90
CA LEU A 37 -12.91 -3.47 5.02
C LEU A 37 -12.97 -1.94 5.13
N TYR A 38 -12.89 -1.23 4.00
CA TYR A 38 -13.02 0.23 3.98
C TYR A 38 -14.41 0.68 4.42
N VAL A 39 -15.46 -0.02 3.97
CA VAL A 39 -16.83 0.24 4.42
C VAL A 39 -16.95 0.06 5.93
N LEU A 40 -16.39 -1.00 6.51
CA LEU A 40 -16.40 -1.23 7.96
C LEU A 40 -15.65 -0.13 8.72
N LEU A 41 -14.48 0.31 8.25
CA LEU A 41 -13.73 1.40 8.87
C LEU A 41 -14.54 2.70 8.88
N ILE A 42 -15.14 3.06 7.74
CA ILE A 42 -15.97 4.26 7.60
C ILE A 42 -17.20 4.19 8.50
N ALA A 43 -17.91 3.06 8.49
CA ALA A 43 -19.10 2.84 9.32
C ALA A 43 -18.76 2.93 10.81
N PHE A 44 -17.61 2.38 11.23
CA PHE A 44 -17.17 2.43 12.62
C PHE A 44 -16.83 3.86 13.07
N ILE A 45 -16.12 4.63 12.21
CA ILE A 45 -15.88 6.06 12.50
C ILE A 45 -17.18 6.82 12.59
N TRP A 46 -18.10 6.60 11.66
CA TRP A 46 -19.40 7.24 11.68
C TRP A 46 -20.17 6.95 12.97
N TYR A 47 -20.20 5.68 13.35
CA TYR A 47 -20.86 5.27 14.60
C TYR A 47 -20.24 5.94 15.84
N ARG A 48 -18.89 5.93 15.94
CA ARG A 48 -18.17 6.43 17.10
C ARG A 48 -18.07 7.96 17.14
N LYS A 49 -17.78 8.60 16.04
CA LYS A 49 -17.40 10.01 15.96
C LYS A 49 -18.38 10.89 15.17
N GLY A 50 -19.24 10.29 14.38
CA GLY A 50 -20.26 10.99 13.58
C GLY A 50 -19.84 11.15 12.11
N TRP A 51 -20.82 11.56 11.28
CA TRP A 51 -20.68 11.60 9.82
C TRP A 51 -19.61 12.61 9.33
N ARG A 52 -19.42 13.74 10.01
CA ARG A 52 -18.42 14.76 9.67
C ARG A 52 -17.01 14.22 9.80
N ALA A 53 -16.74 13.51 10.91
CA ALA A 53 -15.45 12.85 11.14
C ALA A 53 -15.19 11.71 10.14
N ALA A 54 -16.24 10.95 9.77
CA ALA A 54 -16.14 9.91 8.74
C ALA A 54 -15.86 10.52 7.36
N LEU A 55 -16.52 11.62 6.98
CA LEU A 55 -16.28 12.30 5.73
C LEU A 55 -14.84 12.85 5.64
N LEU A 56 -14.35 13.49 6.71
CA LEU A 56 -12.97 13.94 6.81
C LEU A 56 -11.98 12.78 6.63
N PHE A 57 -12.26 11.64 7.28
CA PHE A 57 -11.41 10.45 7.16
C PHE A 57 -11.36 9.96 5.71
N VAL A 58 -12.50 9.82 5.04
CA VAL A 58 -12.57 9.41 3.62
C VAL A 58 -11.79 10.37 2.72
N ALA A 59 -11.97 11.68 2.91
CA ALA A 59 -11.26 12.69 2.13
C ALA A 59 -9.74 12.58 2.29
N LEU A 60 -9.26 12.44 3.53
CA LEU A 60 -7.82 12.32 3.80
C LEU A 60 -7.24 10.97 3.37
N VAL A 61 -8.01 9.89 3.43
CA VAL A 61 -7.61 8.59 2.84
C VAL A 61 -7.47 8.72 1.32
N ALA A 62 -8.41 9.38 0.64
CA ALA A 62 -8.32 9.60 -0.80
C ALA A 62 -7.07 10.43 -1.17
N VAL A 63 -6.76 11.47 -0.39
CA VAL A 63 -5.52 12.26 -0.55
C VAL A 63 -4.28 11.38 -0.31
N ALA A 64 -4.28 10.57 0.76
CA ALA A 64 -3.16 9.66 1.07
C ALA A 64 -2.90 8.67 -0.06
N VAL A 65 -3.96 8.06 -0.61
CA VAL A 65 -3.88 7.12 -1.75
C VAL A 65 -3.28 7.80 -2.97
N GLY A 66 -3.86 8.95 -3.38
CA GLY A 66 -3.38 9.70 -4.54
C GLY A 66 -1.95 10.18 -4.38
N LEU A 67 -1.60 10.74 -3.22
CA LEU A 67 -0.24 11.22 -2.94
C LEU A 67 0.78 10.06 -2.95
N THR A 68 0.46 8.94 -2.32
CA THR A 68 1.35 7.75 -2.31
C THR A 68 1.56 7.20 -3.72
N ASP A 69 0.50 7.13 -4.53
CA ASP A 69 0.61 6.62 -5.90
C ASP A 69 1.42 7.56 -6.80
N ILE A 70 1.19 8.87 -6.71
CA ILE A 70 1.94 9.89 -7.46
C ILE A 70 3.43 9.84 -7.07
N LEU A 71 3.75 9.82 -5.77
CA LEU A 71 5.12 9.76 -5.30
C LEU A 71 5.82 8.46 -5.70
N ALA A 72 5.16 7.31 -5.55
CA ALA A 72 5.68 6.04 -6.03
C ALA A 72 5.87 6.03 -7.56
N GLY A 73 5.01 6.75 -8.30
CA GLY A 73 5.08 6.91 -9.74
C GLY A 73 6.35 7.60 -10.22
N ILE A 74 6.88 8.58 -9.47
CA ILE A 74 8.14 9.27 -9.78
C ILE A 74 9.28 8.26 -9.92
N PHE A 75 9.41 7.36 -8.94
CA PHE A 75 10.47 6.34 -8.89
C PHE A 75 10.30 5.22 -9.93
N LYS A 76 9.12 5.08 -10.52
CA LYS A 76 8.81 4.09 -11.56
C LYS A 76 8.78 4.68 -12.97
N HIS A 77 9.07 5.97 -13.11
CA HIS A 77 8.86 6.72 -14.34
C HIS A 77 7.43 6.54 -14.90
N SER A 78 6.44 6.62 -14.02
CA SER A 78 5.03 6.46 -14.35
C SER A 78 4.17 7.55 -13.70
N GLY A 79 2.95 7.75 -14.21
CA GLY A 79 2.03 8.76 -13.67
C GLY A 79 2.34 10.19 -14.10
N PRO A 80 1.65 11.18 -13.48
CA PRO A 80 1.68 12.58 -13.92
C PRO A 80 3.03 13.26 -13.68
N LEU A 81 3.79 12.83 -12.68
CA LEU A 81 5.09 13.41 -12.30
C LEU A 81 6.28 12.54 -12.73
N LYS A 82 6.11 11.65 -13.71
CA LYS A 82 7.15 10.71 -14.17
C LYS A 82 8.45 11.40 -14.63
N HIS A 83 8.39 12.65 -15.04
CA HIS A 83 9.53 13.42 -15.52
C HIS A 83 10.26 14.22 -14.42
N LEU A 84 9.71 14.21 -13.19
CA LEU A 84 10.29 15.03 -12.11
C LEU A 84 11.71 14.55 -11.72
N TRP A 85 11.98 13.25 -11.90
CA TRP A 85 13.28 12.68 -11.58
C TRP A 85 13.71 11.61 -12.58
N GLU A 86 13.88 12.01 -13.83
CA GLU A 86 14.27 11.10 -14.94
C GLU A 86 15.63 10.47 -14.76
N ALA A 87 16.55 11.14 -14.04
CA ALA A 87 17.87 10.60 -13.72
C ALA A 87 17.84 9.46 -12.67
N PHE A 88 16.70 9.21 -12.00
CA PHE A 88 16.59 8.12 -11.06
C PHE A 88 16.58 6.77 -11.79
N PRO A 89 17.48 5.81 -11.42
CA PRO A 89 17.52 4.51 -12.08
C PRO A 89 16.32 3.66 -11.67
N ALA A 90 15.25 3.70 -12.47
CA ALA A 90 14.07 2.87 -12.23
C ALA A 90 14.43 1.37 -12.38
N ARG A 91 14.17 0.59 -11.35
CA ARG A 91 14.43 -0.85 -11.29
C ARG A 91 13.36 -1.63 -12.06
N LEU A 92 13.80 -2.62 -12.85
CA LEU A 92 12.90 -3.58 -13.47
C LEU A 92 12.16 -4.41 -12.41
N ARG A 93 10.95 -4.83 -12.72
CA ARG A 93 10.23 -5.81 -11.90
C ARG A 93 10.85 -7.19 -12.03
N PRO A 94 10.69 -8.09 -11.03
CA PRO A 94 11.22 -9.45 -11.10
C PRO A 94 10.92 -10.18 -12.40
N MET A 95 9.66 -10.11 -12.87
CA MET A 95 9.23 -10.74 -14.13
C MET A 95 9.88 -10.17 -15.41
N HIS A 96 10.57 -9.04 -15.32
CA HIS A 96 11.25 -8.36 -16.44
C HIS A 96 12.75 -8.26 -16.25
N THR A 97 13.29 -8.88 -15.19
CA THR A 97 14.71 -8.88 -14.83
C THR A 97 15.42 -10.02 -15.58
N PRO A 98 16.33 -9.74 -16.53
CA PRO A 98 16.92 -10.78 -17.40
C PRO A 98 17.62 -11.88 -16.62
N GLU A 99 18.28 -11.53 -15.51
CA GLU A 99 19.03 -12.47 -14.65
C GLU A 99 18.11 -13.48 -13.94
N LEU A 100 16.81 -13.25 -13.92
CA LEU A 100 15.79 -14.10 -13.30
C LEU A 100 14.93 -14.84 -14.32
N GLU A 101 15.22 -14.71 -15.61
CA GLU A 101 14.46 -15.37 -16.67
C GLU A 101 14.46 -16.90 -16.47
N GLY A 102 13.29 -17.51 -16.52
CA GLY A 102 13.10 -18.96 -16.31
C GLY A 102 13.12 -19.41 -14.83
N LEU A 103 13.45 -18.52 -13.89
CA LEU A 103 13.45 -18.84 -12.45
C LEU A 103 12.20 -18.30 -11.71
N VAL A 104 11.46 -17.39 -12.34
CA VAL A 104 10.37 -16.64 -11.70
C VAL A 104 9.03 -17.29 -11.98
N HIS A 105 8.24 -17.54 -10.92
CA HIS A 105 6.83 -17.91 -11.06
C HIS A 105 5.99 -16.66 -11.37
N VAL A 106 5.51 -16.56 -12.61
CA VAL A 106 4.72 -15.40 -13.11
C VAL A 106 3.28 -15.82 -13.33
N VAL A 107 2.36 -15.31 -12.50
CA VAL A 107 0.92 -15.60 -12.60
C VAL A 107 0.18 -14.54 -13.38
N LYS A 108 0.60 -13.27 -13.29
CA LYS A 108 -0.08 -12.12 -13.89
C LYS A 108 0.93 -11.09 -14.37
N GLY A 109 0.74 -10.58 -15.59
CA GLY A 109 1.56 -9.49 -16.13
C GLY A 109 1.43 -8.19 -15.35
N ALA A 110 2.52 -7.43 -15.30
CA ALA A 110 2.58 -6.09 -14.74
C ALA A 110 3.49 -5.18 -15.56
N GLY A 111 3.45 -3.85 -15.32
CA GLY A 111 4.31 -2.89 -16.00
C GLY A 111 5.80 -3.14 -15.76
N ARG A 112 6.66 -2.50 -16.57
CA ARG A 112 8.10 -2.80 -16.63
C ARG A 112 8.86 -2.47 -15.34
N TYR A 113 8.61 -1.32 -14.71
CA TYR A 113 9.36 -0.84 -13.54
C TYR A 113 8.61 -1.03 -12.23
N GLY A 114 9.35 -1.31 -11.15
CA GLY A 114 8.79 -1.68 -9.85
C GLY A 114 9.37 -0.97 -8.63
N THR A 115 10.29 -0.03 -8.76
CA THR A 115 11.18 0.52 -7.72
C THR A 115 10.53 0.79 -6.35
N VAL A 116 9.31 1.33 -6.30
CA VAL A 116 8.56 1.58 -5.05
C VAL A 116 7.16 1.00 -5.20
N SER A 117 6.76 0.10 -4.30
CA SER A 117 5.44 -0.53 -4.37
C SER A 117 4.33 0.42 -3.93
N ALA A 118 3.54 0.93 -4.87
CA ALA A 118 2.38 1.76 -4.54
C ALA A 118 1.32 1.01 -3.73
N HIS A 119 1.13 -0.31 -3.96
CA HIS A 119 0.21 -1.13 -3.17
C HIS A 119 0.64 -1.21 -1.70
N ALA A 120 1.92 -1.51 -1.44
CA ALA A 120 2.44 -1.53 -0.07
C ALA A 120 2.34 -0.15 0.57
N GLY A 121 2.66 0.91 -0.16
CA GLY A 121 2.59 2.29 0.34
C GLY A 121 1.17 2.71 0.69
N THR A 122 0.24 2.57 -0.24
CA THR A 122 -1.17 2.93 -0.04
C THR A 122 -1.78 2.18 1.15
N MET A 123 -1.55 0.86 1.22
CA MET A 123 -2.09 0.05 2.31
C MET A 123 -1.45 0.39 3.66
N SER A 124 -0.16 0.71 3.70
CA SER A 124 0.53 1.17 4.92
C SER A 124 0.00 2.53 5.39
N ALA A 125 -0.27 3.46 4.48
CA ALA A 125 -0.87 4.75 4.82
C ALA A 125 -2.28 4.56 5.41
N ILE A 126 -3.14 3.74 4.79
CA ILE A 126 -4.49 3.44 5.29
C ILE A 126 -4.43 2.73 6.64
N ALA A 127 -3.53 1.74 6.80
CA ALA A 127 -3.35 1.03 8.05
C ALA A 127 -2.99 2.00 9.19
N LEU A 128 -2.07 2.91 8.96
CA LEU A 128 -1.70 3.90 9.97
C LEU A 128 -2.83 4.89 10.26
N MET A 129 -3.54 5.37 9.23
CA MET A 129 -4.71 6.23 9.41
C MET A 129 -5.85 5.54 10.16
N SER A 130 -5.95 4.21 10.13
CA SER A 130 -6.94 3.45 10.89
C SER A 130 -6.81 3.66 12.41
N TRP A 131 -5.67 4.17 12.89
CA TRP A 131 -5.52 4.63 14.29
C TRP A 131 -6.50 5.76 14.66
N ALA A 132 -6.94 6.56 13.71
CA ALA A 132 -8.01 7.54 13.95
C ALA A 132 -9.33 6.87 14.39
N VAL A 133 -9.53 5.61 14.00
CA VAL A 133 -10.68 4.78 14.39
C VAL A 133 -10.50 4.27 15.82
N HIS A 134 -9.50 3.43 16.02
CA HIS A 134 -9.12 2.90 17.32
C HIS A 134 -7.74 2.20 17.25
N ARG A 135 -6.93 2.29 18.31
CA ARG A 135 -5.59 1.70 18.34
C ARG A 135 -5.55 0.18 18.07
N TRP A 136 -6.56 -0.56 18.46
CA TRP A 136 -6.64 -2.01 18.25
C TRP A 136 -6.90 -2.40 16.78
N VAL A 137 -7.32 -1.45 15.95
CA VAL A 137 -7.50 -1.67 14.50
C VAL A 137 -6.15 -1.73 13.76
N LEU A 138 -5.09 -1.16 14.35
CA LEU A 138 -3.77 -1.13 13.72
C LEU A 138 -3.22 -2.53 13.41
N LEU A 139 -3.23 -3.44 14.40
CA LEU A 139 -2.66 -4.77 14.23
C LEU A 139 -3.32 -5.55 13.07
N PRO A 140 -4.66 -5.73 13.04
CA PRO A 140 -5.29 -6.42 11.90
C PRO A 140 -5.04 -5.69 10.58
N MET A 141 -4.98 -4.36 10.54
CA MET A 141 -4.66 -3.62 9.33
C MET A 141 -3.23 -3.88 8.84
N PHE A 142 -2.24 -3.96 9.74
CA PHE A 142 -0.89 -4.30 9.34
C PHE A 142 -0.75 -5.77 8.90
N LEU A 143 -1.55 -6.69 9.41
CA LEU A 143 -1.62 -8.06 8.87
C LEU A 143 -2.16 -8.07 7.42
N VAL A 144 -3.16 -7.24 7.13
CA VAL A 144 -3.64 -7.05 5.75
C VAL A 144 -2.56 -6.44 4.86
N VAL A 145 -1.81 -5.43 5.34
CA VAL A 145 -0.65 -4.86 4.61
C VAL A 145 0.37 -5.94 4.30
N ALA A 146 0.73 -6.77 5.26
CA ALA A 146 1.70 -7.86 5.08
C ALA A 146 1.21 -8.86 4.03
N LEU A 147 -0.06 -9.27 4.09
CA LEU A 147 -0.65 -10.21 3.14
C LEU A 147 -0.70 -9.63 1.71
N ILE A 148 -1.16 -8.39 1.55
CA ILE A 148 -1.17 -7.71 0.25
C ILE A 148 0.26 -7.53 -0.28
N SER A 149 1.20 -7.12 0.57
CA SER A 149 2.61 -6.96 0.20
C SER A 149 3.23 -8.27 -0.25
N TYR A 150 2.98 -9.36 0.48
CA TYR A 150 3.42 -10.69 0.08
C TYR A 150 2.82 -11.11 -1.26
N SER A 151 1.55 -10.83 -1.50
CA SER A 151 0.94 -11.15 -2.79
C SER A 151 1.65 -10.48 -3.97
N ARG A 152 2.27 -9.28 -3.77
CA ARG A 152 3.03 -8.58 -4.81
C ARG A 152 4.37 -9.27 -5.12
N ILE A 153 4.99 -9.91 -4.13
CA ILE A 153 6.19 -10.72 -4.31
C ILE A 153 5.82 -12.02 -5.02
N TYR A 154 4.79 -12.73 -4.52
CA TYR A 154 4.31 -13.98 -5.09
C TYR A 154 3.92 -13.83 -6.58
N LEU A 155 3.29 -12.72 -6.96
CA LEU A 155 2.91 -12.40 -8.34
C LEU A 155 4.06 -11.83 -9.19
N ALA A 156 5.31 -11.91 -8.75
CA ALA A 156 6.49 -11.38 -9.44
C ALA A 156 6.42 -9.89 -9.81
N CYS A 157 5.62 -9.11 -9.08
CA CYS A 157 5.42 -7.68 -9.36
C CYS A 157 6.47 -6.79 -8.71
N HIS A 158 7.01 -7.19 -7.55
CA HIS A 158 7.94 -6.39 -6.75
C HIS A 158 8.96 -7.26 -6.03
N PHE A 159 10.16 -6.74 -5.88
CA PHE A 159 11.14 -7.27 -4.96
C PHE A 159 10.81 -6.90 -3.49
N PRO A 160 11.34 -7.64 -2.50
CA PRO A 160 11.15 -7.30 -1.09
C PRO A 160 11.53 -5.85 -0.74
N MET A 161 12.63 -5.34 -1.31
CA MET A 161 13.07 -3.96 -1.09
C MET A 161 12.07 -2.94 -1.65
N ASP A 162 11.44 -3.20 -2.80
CA ASP A 162 10.40 -2.33 -3.36
C ASP A 162 9.19 -2.22 -2.41
N ILE A 163 8.86 -3.32 -1.73
CA ILE A 163 7.81 -3.37 -0.71
C ILE A 163 8.21 -2.54 0.51
N ALA A 164 9.44 -2.71 1.02
CA ALA A 164 9.94 -1.97 2.16
C ALA A 164 9.95 -0.45 1.91
N LEU A 165 10.44 -0.02 0.74
CA LEU A 165 10.43 1.39 0.33
C LEU A 165 9.00 1.92 0.17
N GLY A 166 8.10 1.14 -0.42
CA GLY A 166 6.70 1.47 -0.53
C GLY A 166 6.03 1.64 0.83
N ALA A 167 6.25 0.68 1.73
CA ALA A 167 5.71 0.74 3.08
C ALA A 167 6.24 1.97 3.86
N ALA A 168 7.53 2.25 3.78
CA ALA A 168 8.13 3.44 4.41
C ALA A 168 7.51 4.73 3.88
N LEU A 169 7.37 4.88 2.55
CA LEU A 169 6.67 6.01 1.94
C LEU A 169 5.24 6.13 2.45
N GLY A 170 4.50 5.03 2.47
CA GLY A 170 3.12 4.99 2.95
C GLY A 170 2.98 5.34 4.43
N LEU A 171 3.92 4.90 5.27
CA LEU A 171 3.95 5.26 6.70
C LEU A 171 4.15 6.77 6.88
N VAL A 172 5.07 7.38 6.12
CA VAL A 172 5.28 8.84 6.18
C VAL A 172 4.01 9.59 5.78
N VAL A 173 3.41 9.24 4.65
CA VAL A 173 2.15 9.85 4.18
C VAL A 173 1.04 9.62 5.21
N GLY A 174 0.92 8.40 5.73
CA GLY A 174 -0.09 8.04 6.74
C GLY A 174 0.05 8.84 8.03
N VAL A 175 1.29 9.07 8.52
CA VAL A 175 1.54 9.95 9.69
C VAL A 175 1.05 11.35 9.41
N LEU A 176 1.43 11.94 8.27
CA LEU A 176 1.03 13.31 7.91
C LEU A 176 -0.49 13.45 7.84
N MET A 177 -1.17 12.51 7.20
CA MET A 177 -2.63 12.53 7.08
C MET A 177 -3.33 12.27 8.42
N LEU A 178 -2.79 11.40 9.27
CA LEU A 178 -3.31 11.15 10.62
C LEU A 178 -3.17 12.40 11.51
N LEU A 179 -2.04 13.07 11.45
CA LEU A 179 -1.83 14.33 12.18
C LEU A 179 -2.79 15.41 11.70
N LEU A 180 -2.97 15.54 10.38
CA LEU A 180 -3.93 16.48 9.79
C LEU A 180 -5.37 16.14 10.19
N TYR A 181 -5.74 14.83 10.16
CA TYR A 181 -7.05 14.38 10.62
C TYR A 181 -7.31 14.83 12.08
N ARG A 182 -6.36 14.53 12.98
CA ARG A 182 -6.49 14.90 14.40
C ARG A 182 -6.54 16.41 14.63
N PHE A 183 -5.75 17.16 13.87
CA PHE A 183 -5.75 18.63 13.95
C PHE A 183 -7.11 19.20 13.54
N VAL A 184 -7.65 18.80 12.38
CA VAL A 184 -8.95 19.27 11.87
C VAL A 184 -10.09 18.79 12.77
N GLU A 185 -10.08 17.52 13.19
CA GLU A 185 -11.09 16.96 14.10
C GLU A 185 -11.21 17.79 15.38
N ARG A 186 -10.06 18.10 16.03
CA ARG A 186 -10.02 18.92 17.27
C ARG A 186 -10.39 20.38 17.01
N ARG A 187 -9.85 20.98 15.95
CA ARG A 187 -10.05 22.41 15.65
C ARG A 187 -11.52 22.76 15.38
N TYR A 188 -12.27 21.83 14.79
CA TYR A 188 -13.67 22.05 14.38
C TYR A 188 -14.67 21.21 15.20
N SER A 189 -14.23 20.58 16.29
CA SER A 189 -15.08 19.74 17.18
C SER A 189 -15.97 18.78 16.40
N LEU A 190 -15.38 18.06 15.44
CA LEU A 190 -16.12 17.20 14.52
C LEU A 190 -16.59 15.90 15.17
N SER A 191 -16.02 15.52 16.33
CA SER A 191 -16.38 14.31 17.05
C SER A 191 -17.55 14.53 17.99
N LYS A 192 -18.49 13.57 18.02
CA LYS A 192 -19.58 13.55 19.02
C LYS A 192 -19.08 13.41 20.47
N ILE A 193 -17.84 12.97 20.65
CA ILE A 193 -17.24 12.74 21.97
C ILE A 193 -16.89 14.06 22.64
N ASP A 194 -16.56 15.10 21.86
CA ASP A 194 -16.17 16.41 22.36
C ASP A 194 -17.39 17.28 22.79
N ASN A 195 -18.61 16.81 22.55
CA ASN A 195 -19.85 17.52 22.86
C ASN A 195 -20.60 16.95 24.09
N LYS A 196 -19.94 16.14 24.91
CA LYS A 196 -20.41 15.67 26.23
C LYS A 196 -19.38 16.02 27.29
#